data_429c30cc688eca0be7abe71b399dc14f
#
_entry.id   429c30cc688eca0be7abe71b399dc14f
#
_cell.length_a   1.000
_cell.length_b   1.000
_cell.length_c   1.000
_cell.angle_alpha   90.00
_cell.angle_beta   90.00
_cell.angle_gamma   90.00
#
_symmetry.space_group_name_H-M   'P 1'
#
loop_
_entity.id
_entity.type
_entity.pdbx_description
1 polymer ?
#
loop_
_entity_poly.entity_id
_entity_poly.type
_entity_poly.pdbx_seq_one_letter_code
_entity_poly.pdbx_strand_id
1 'polypeptide(L)'
;MAQPSAQDIINKTPLIVADKDLFVDHINDEHQDELAMFINIFTKASIREDSVPSIVELYPEGMLLALATNNNDQTNTENAVYSTEQHFINFASPVDDAMSLNEQYIALLQRAATKLGKRTIKLREQFFTVLEGYYASPNMYRLLVTAPDNTPLNQSGYAYLLDLNASFVTSKPVSAAQSDTDDSHSADEFQGVYRYYSLRKAWQDADSSSVKAWIDVYIHGDTSGGNWARSLGTGAQIKSVREYPEKLDHLTDGQCLLICDETSLPTVANLLENWQNPLPPLVIAITNDPKDISYLHDITLSEQLRHDEGFKNNLLHIVNAPTTSLTEQIVTTLNTRLTTTPIKIDKVWGALEAADIKSLRPQLKSALELSRQDMTIQVYWRVQ
;
A
#
# COMPACT_ATOMS: atom_id res chain seq x y z
N MET A 1 -18.15 -20.49 -19.71
CA MET A 1 -17.30 -20.49 -20.92
C MET A 1 -16.20 -21.52 -20.69
N ALA A 2 -15.81 -22.28 -21.72
CA ALA A 2 -14.67 -23.21 -21.62
C ALA A 2 -13.36 -22.41 -21.48
N GLN A 3 -12.42 -22.93 -20.69
CA GLN A 3 -11.09 -22.33 -20.61
C GLN A 3 -10.40 -22.46 -21.99
N PRO A 4 -9.67 -21.42 -22.46
CA PRO A 4 -8.91 -21.51 -23.68
C PRO A 4 -7.85 -22.61 -23.56
N SER A 5 -7.63 -23.36 -24.64
CA SER A 5 -6.57 -24.36 -24.69
C SER A 5 -5.19 -23.68 -24.73
N ALA A 6 -4.13 -24.42 -24.37
CA ALA A 6 -2.77 -23.89 -24.48
C ALA A 6 -2.45 -23.34 -25.88
N GLN A 7 -3.08 -23.90 -26.93
CA GLN A 7 -2.93 -23.46 -28.31
C GLN A 7 -3.60 -22.09 -28.56
N ASP A 8 -4.67 -21.78 -27.87
CA ASP A 8 -5.40 -20.50 -28.00
C ASP A 8 -4.64 -19.34 -27.34
N ILE A 9 -3.78 -19.65 -26.37
CA ILE A 9 -2.96 -18.66 -25.65
C ILE A 9 -1.73 -18.24 -26.51
N ILE A 10 -1.17 -19.15 -27.28
CA ILE A 10 0.01 -18.90 -28.14
C ILE A 10 -0.25 -17.82 -29.20
N ASN A 11 -1.50 -17.61 -29.60
CA ASN A 11 -1.88 -16.63 -30.62
C ASN A 11 -2.32 -15.26 -30.06
N LYS A 12 -2.25 -15.05 -28.73
CA LYS A 12 -2.61 -13.77 -28.11
C LYS A 12 -1.45 -12.78 -28.13
N THR A 13 -1.77 -11.52 -28.34
CA THR A 13 -0.78 -10.44 -28.24
C THR A 13 -0.67 -9.97 -26.78
N PRO A 14 0.54 -9.99 -26.19
CA PRO A 14 0.74 -9.45 -24.86
C PRO A 14 0.28 -8.00 -24.74
N LEU A 15 -0.25 -7.65 -23.57
CA LEU A 15 -0.64 -6.29 -23.26
C LEU A 15 0.57 -5.37 -23.26
N ILE A 16 0.43 -4.21 -23.90
CA ILE A 16 1.46 -3.17 -23.95
C ILE A 16 0.87 -1.93 -23.28
N VAL A 17 1.14 -1.77 -21.99
CA VAL A 17 0.74 -0.59 -21.20
C VAL A 17 1.91 -0.13 -20.34
N ALA A 18 1.89 1.15 -19.98
CA ALA A 18 2.86 1.70 -19.03
C ALA A 18 2.78 0.93 -17.70
N ASP A 19 3.94 0.74 -17.07
CA ASP A 19 4.06 0.10 -15.74
C ASP A 19 3.57 -1.36 -15.64
N LYS A 20 3.35 -2.05 -16.77
CA LYS A 20 2.93 -3.47 -16.78
C LYS A 20 3.84 -4.34 -15.92
N ASP A 21 5.15 -4.25 -16.13
CA ASP A 21 6.13 -5.09 -15.42
C ASP A 21 6.13 -4.78 -13.92
N LEU A 22 5.96 -3.51 -13.55
CA LEU A 22 5.84 -3.08 -12.16
C LEU A 22 4.56 -3.62 -11.50
N PHE A 23 3.47 -3.65 -12.24
CA PHE A 23 2.22 -4.25 -11.77
C PHE A 23 2.40 -5.76 -11.55
N VAL A 24 3.00 -6.47 -12.50
CA VAL A 24 3.26 -7.92 -12.41
C VAL A 24 4.17 -8.23 -11.23
N ASP A 25 5.28 -7.51 -11.08
CA ASP A 25 6.21 -7.68 -9.97
C ASP A 25 5.52 -7.46 -8.62
N HIS A 26 4.75 -6.38 -8.50
CA HIS A 26 4.01 -6.08 -7.26
C HIS A 26 3.01 -7.18 -6.89
N ILE A 27 2.19 -7.63 -7.85
CA ILE A 27 1.22 -8.68 -7.58
C ILE A 27 1.90 -10.02 -7.26
N ASN A 28 2.96 -10.37 -7.98
CA ASN A 28 3.71 -11.60 -7.72
C ASN A 28 4.41 -11.60 -6.37
N ASP A 29 4.86 -10.43 -5.90
CA ASP A 29 5.56 -10.31 -4.63
C ASP A 29 4.62 -10.20 -3.42
N GLU A 30 3.50 -9.47 -3.56
CA GLU A 30 2.69 -9.08 -2.41
C GLU A 30 1.29 -9.69 -2.36
N HIS A 31 0.77 -10.21 -3.51
CA HIS A 31 -0.61 -10.67 -3.65
C HIS A 31 -0.77 -12.13 -4.11
N GLN A 32 0.18 -13.00 -3.77
CA GLN A 32 0.12 -14.41 -4.17
C GLN A 32 -1.11 -15.15 -3.61
N ASP A 33 -1.63 -14.74 -2.46
CA ASP A 33 -2.88 -15.25 -1.90
C ASP A 33 -4.10 -14.91 -2.76
N GLU A 34 -4.10 -13.73 -3.40
CA GLU A 34 -5.14 -13.33 -4.35
C GLU A 34 -5.05 -14.15 -5.65
N LEU A 35 -3.83 -14.38 -6.15
CA LEU A 35 -3.60 -15.25 -7.30
C LEU A 35 -4.03 -16.70 -7.02
N ALA A 36 -3.70 -17.22 -5.84
CA ALA A 36 -4.15 -18.51 -5.38
C ALA A 36 -5.69 -18.59 -5.36
N MET A 37 -6.34 -17.56 -4.81
CA MET A 37 -7.79 -17.45 -4.80
C MET A 37 -8.37 -17.45 -6.23
N PHE A 38 -7.77 -16.72 -7.17
CA PHE A 38 -8.24 -16.69 -8.56
C PHE A 38 -8.16 -18.08 -9.21
N ILE A 39 -7.04 -18.80 -9.05
CA ILE A 39 -6.88 -20.15 -9.60
C ILE A 39 -7.95 -21.07 -9.02
N ASN A 40 -8.15 -21.08 -7.70
CA ASN A 40 -9.16 -21.91 -7.03
C ASN A 40 -10.58 -21.63 -7.49
N ILE A 41 -10.91 -20.37 -7.75
CA ILE A 41 -12.31 -19.94 -8.02
C ILE A 41 -12.64 -19.97 -9.51
N PHE A 42 -11.69 -19.60 -10.36
CA PHE A 42 -11.93 -19.44 -11.80
C PHE A 42 -11.43 -20.61 -12.64
N THR A 43 -10.66 -21.55 -12.05
CA THR A 43 -10.18 -22.74 -12.73
C THR A 43 -10.65 -24.02 -12.05
N LYS A 44 -10.20 -25.18 -12.57
CA LYS A 44 -10.44 -26.48 -11.94
C LYS A 44 -9.23 -26.98 -11.14
N ALA A 45 -8.17 -26.20 -11.09
CA ALA A 45 -6.94 -26.57 -10.40
C ALA A 45 -7.16 -26.47 -8.87
N SER A 46 -6.50 -27.39 -8.14
CA SER A 46 -6.44 -27.35 -6.69
C SER A 46 -5.06 -26.90 -6.27
N ILE A 47 -4.99 -25.85 -5.45
CA ILE A 47 -3.74 -25.34 -4.90
C ILE A 47 -3.36 -26.13 -3.66
N ARG A 48 -2.11 -26.57 -3.59
CA ARG A 48 -1.51 -27.20 -2.40
C ARG A 48 -0.78 -26.13 -1.57
N GLU A 49 -0.46 -26.43 -0.32
CA GLU A 49 0.26 -25.51 0.56
C GLU A 49 1.65 -25.12 0.05
N ASP A 50 2.28 -25.98 -0.73
CA ASP A 50 3.60 -25.78 -1.33
C ASP A 50 3.55 -25.15 -2.75
N SER A 51 2.36 -24.82 -3.23
CA SER A 51 2.17 -24.24 -4.56
C SER A 51 2.40 -22.73 -4.54
N VAL A 52 3.15 -22.22 -5.51
CA VAL A 52 3.45 -20.81 -5.67
C VAL A 52 2.81 -20.29 -6.97
N PRO A 53 1.73 -19.51 -6.88
CA PRO A 53 1.12 -18.88 -8.04
C PRO A 53 1.88 -17.61 -8.44
N SER A 54 1.94 -17.34 -9.74
CA SER A 54 2.51 -16.10 -10.28
C SER A 54 1.86 -15.70 -11.58
N ILE A 55 1.81 -14.39 -11.88
CA ILE A 55 1.47 -13.87 -13.21
C ILE A 55 2.68 -14.09 -14.10
N VAL A 56 2.46 -14.77 -15.24
CA VAL A 56 3.47 -14.97 -16.28
C VAL A 56 3.39 -13.90 -17.35
N GLU A 57 2.15 -13.58 -17.78
CA GLU A 57 1.91 -12.59 -18.81
C GLU A 57 0.50 -12.00 -18.70
N LEU A 58 0.37 -10.77 -19.15
CA LEU A 58 -0.89 -10.04 -19.24
C LEU A 58 -1.29 -9.85 -20.71
N TYR A 59 -2.56 -10.02 -20.98
CA TYR A 59 -3.19 -9.83 -22.28
C TYR A 59 -4.38 -8.86 -22.14
N PRO A 60 -4.81 -8.21 -23.20
CA PRO A 60 -6.01 -7.35 -23.12
C PRO A 60 -7.22 -8.08 -22.52
N GLU A 61 -7.38 -9.38 -22.80
CA GLU A 61 -8.56 -10.15 -22.37
C GLU A 61 -8.40 -10.84 -21.01
N GLY A 62 -7.20 -10.85 -20.41
CA GLY A 62 -6.98 -11.56 -19.14
C GLY A 62 -5.51 -11.74 -18.78
N MET A 63 -5.29 -12.50 -17.74
CA MET A 63 -3.95 -12.82 -17.24
C MET A 63 -3.64 -14.32 -17.36
N LEU A 64 -2.41 -14.62 -17.69
CA LEU A 64 -1.84 -15.97 -17.67
C LEU A 64 -1.12 -16.17 -16.35
N LEU A 65 -1.62 -17.10 -15.55
CA LEU A 65 -1.02 -17.47 -14.26
C LEU A 65 -0.28 -18.79 -14.41
N ALA A 66 0.87 -18.90 -13.77
CA ALA A 66 1.58 -20.16 -13.53
C ALA A 66 1.35 -20.61 -12.09
N LEU A 67 1.22 -21.90 -11.90
CA LEU A 67 1.20 -22.56 -10.59
C LEU A 67 2.39 -23.51 -10.53
N ALA A 68 3.44 -23.11 -9.82
CA ALA A 68 4.59 -23.95 -9.59
C ALA A 68 4.33 -24.82 -8.34
N THR A 69 4.43 -26.14 -8.49
CA THR A 69 4.25 -27.10 -7.38
C THR A 69 5.51 -27.95 -7.23
N ASN A 70 5.98 -28.10 -6.00
CA ASN A 70 7.12 -28.96 -5.70
C ASN A 70 6.65 -30.44 -5.67
N ASN A 71 7.22 -31.27 -6.55
CA ASN A 71 6.83 -32.67 -6.68
C ASN A 71 7.71 -33.62 -5.84
N ASN A 72 8.56 -33.10 -4.94
CA ASN A 72 9.43 -33.96 -4.13
C ASN A 72 8.75 -34.40 -2.83
N ASP A 73 8.33 -35.66 -2.82
CA ASP A 73 7.93 -36.41 -1.61
C ASP A 73 9.15 -36.86 -0.75
N GLN A 74 10.38 -36.44 -1.09
CA GLN A 74 11.59 -36.88 -0.39
C GLN A 74 12.57 -35.72 -0.12
N THR A 75 13.12 -35.73 1.06
CA THR A 75 14.01 -34.80 1.76
C THR A 75 15.39 -34.55 1.13
N ASN A 76 15.53 -34.42 -0.19
CA ASN A 76 16.79 -34.11 -0.84
C ASN A 76 16.69 -32.81 -1.64
N THR A 77 17.28 -31.75 -1.12
CA THR A 77 17.21 -30.35 -1.56
C THR A 77 18.00 -30.02 -2.83
N GLU A 78 18.74 -30.93 -3.43
CA GLU A 78 19.62 -30.62 -4.58
C GLU A 78 18.99 -30.86 -5.97
N ASN A 79 17.81 -31.52 -6.07
CA ASN A 79 17.13 -31.77 -7.36
C ASN A 79 15.60 -31.63 -7.23
N ALA A 80 15.11 -30.46 -6.83
CA ALA A 80 13.66 -30.20 -6.77
C ALA A 80 13.10 -30.18 -8.21
N VAL A 81 12.20 -31.13 -8.53
CA VAL A 81 11.45 -31.13 -9.78
C VAL A 81 10.16 -30.35 -9.58
N TYR A 82 10.08 -29.15 -10.16
CA TYR A 82 8.85 -28.36 -10.16
C TYR A 82 8.01 -28.71 -11.38
N SER A 83 6.74 -29.01 -11.18
CA SER A 83 5.77 -28.99 -12.27
C SER A 83 5.14 -27.59 -12.31
N THR A 84 4.98 -27.05 -13.50
CA THR A 84 4.35 -25.75 -13.71
C THR A 84 3.10 -25.94 -14.56
N GLU A 85 1.94 -25.65 -13.98
CA GLU A 85 0.67 -25.59 -14.72
C GLU A 85 0.32 -24.14 -15.03
N GLN A 86 -0.24 -23.90 -16.22
CA GLN A 86 -0.65 -22.56 -16.63
C GLN A 86 -2.16 -22.44 -16.74
N HIS A 87 -2.69 -21.33 -16.25
CA HIS A 87 -4.11 -21.05 -16.20
C HIS A 87 -4.41 -19.64 -16.71
N PHE A 88 -5.36 -19.52 -17.62
CA PHE A 88 -5.78 -18.22 -18.13
C PHE A 88 -7.04 -17.74 -17.42
N ILE A 89 -6.99 -16.55 -16.84
CA ILE A 89 -8.11 -15.91 -16.15
C ILE A 89 -8.58 -14.73 -16.97
N ASN A 90 -9.85 -14.79 -17.45
CA ASN A 90 -10.41 -13.71 -18.25
C ASN A 90 -10.80 -12.50 -17.40
N PHE A 91 -10.48 -11.32 -17.89
CA PHE A 91 -11.05 -10.05 -17.43
C PHE A 91 -12.56 -9.96 -17.76
N ALA A 92 -13.24 -9.01 -17.16
CA ALA A 92 -14.65 -8.73 -17.47
C ALA A 92 -14.77 -7.93 -18.77
N SER A 93 -13.83 -7.04 -19.03
CA SER A 93 -13.68 -6.23 -20.24
C SER A 93 -12.21 -6.21 -20.68
N PRO A 94 -11.94 -5.97 -21.96
CA PRO A 94 -10.55 -5.81 -22.43
C PRO A 94 -9.84 -4.63 -21.74
N VAL A 95 -8.53 -4.79 -21.56
CA VAL A 95 -7.62 -3.79 -20.99
C VAL A 95 -6.85 -3.12 -22.14
N ASP A 96 -6.77 -1.80 -22.11
CA ASP A 96 -6.07 -0.98 -23.10
C ASP A 96 -5.07 0.01 -22.47
N ASP A 97 -5.17 0.27 -21.16
CA ASP A 97 -4.25 1.13 -20.42
C ASP A 97 -3.97 0.61 -18.99
N ALA A 98 -3.08 1.27 -18.26
CA ALA A 98 -2.70 0.89 -16.90
C ALA A 98 -3.84 1.06 -15.89
N MET A 99 -4.76 1.99 -16.12
CA MET A 99 -5.91 2.22 -15.24
C MET A 99 -6.94 1.12 -15.40
N SER A 100 -7.30 0.79 -16.64
CA SER A 100 -8.21 -0.34 -16.95
C SER A 100 -7.65 -1.67 -16.48
N LEU A 101 -6.31 -1.87 -16.46
CA LEU A 101 -5.67 -3.04 -15.87
C LEU A 101 -5.98 -3.16 -14.38
N ASN A 102 -5.79 -2.09 -13.63
CA ASN A 102 -6.10 -2.06 -12.19
C ASN A 102 -7.60 -2.29 -11.94
N GLU A 103 -8.47 -1.68 -12.74
CA GLU A 103 -9.93 -1.86 -12.63
C GLU A 103 -10.33 -3.32 -12.87
N GLN A 104 -9.75 -3.97 -13.88
CA GLN A 104 -10.05 -5.37 -14.19
C GLN A 104 -9.52 -6.32 -13.13
N TYR A 105 -8.36 -6.04 -12.52
CA TYR A 105 -7.85 -6.80 -11.39
C TYR A 105 -8.80 -6.70 -10.18
N ILE A 106 -9.27 -5.50 -9.85
CA ILE A 106 -10.24 -5.27 -8.78
C ILE A 106 -11.57 -5.97 -9.10
N ALA A 107 -12.03 -5.92 -10.35
CA ALA A 107 -13.23 -6.63 -10.77
C ALA A 107 -13.11 -8.15 -10.59
N LEU A 108 -11.91 -8.72 -10.82
CA LEU A 108 -11.64 -10.12 -10.52
C LEU A 108 -11.74 -10.43 -9.04
N LEU A 109 -11.17 -9.59 -8.18
CA LEU A 109 -11.27 -9.73 -6.72
C LEU A 109 -12.74 -9.71 -6.25
N GLN A 110 -13.53 -8.79 -6.77
CA GLN A 110 -14.97 -8.70 -6.46
C GLN A 110 -15.75 -9.94 -6.92
N ARG A 111 -15.47 -10.42 -8.14
CA ARG A 111 -16.09 -11.64 -8.67
C ARG A 111 -15.72 -12.87 -7.84
N ALA A 112 -14.45 -12.94 -7.40
CA ALA A 112 -13.97 -14.02 -6.53
C ALA A 112 -14.65 -13.96 -5.16
N ALA A 113 -14.70 -12.79 -4.53
CA ALA A 113 -15.36 -12.58 -3.24
C ALA A 113 -16.86 -12.95 -3.30
N THR A 114 -17.55 -12.57 -4.37
CA THR A 114 -18.95 -12.91 -4.58
C THR A 114 -19.17 -14.43 -4.66
N LYS A 115 -18.29 -15.15 -5.39
CA LYS A 115 -18.38 -16.61 -5.50
C LYS A 115 -18.09 -17.33 -4.17
N LEU A 116 -17.29 -16.73 -3.30
CA LEU A 116 -17.01 -17.24 -1.95
C LEU A 116 -18.11 -16.90 -0.92
N GLY A 117 -19.17 -16.19 -1.34
CA GLY A 117 -20.20 -15.71 -0.42
C GLY A 117 -19.70 -14.63 0.55
N LYS A 118 -18.49 -14.08 0.34
CA LYS A 118 -17.99 -12.95 1.10
C LYS A 118 -18.68 -11.67 0.65
N ARG A 119 -18.98 -10.77 1.59
CA ARG A 119 -19.50 -9.44 1.23
C ARG A 119 -18.49 -8.79 0.28
N THR A 120 -18.97 -8.46 -0.93
CA THR A 120 -18.20 -7.65 -1.86
C THR A 120 -17.88 -6.33 -1.19
N ILE A 121 -16.61 -5.94 -1.20
CA ILE A 121 -16.22 -4.58 -0.87
C ILE A 121 -16.83 -3.72 -1.97
N LYS A 122 -17.96 -3.07 -1.69
CA LYS A 122 -18.46 -2.03 -2.59
C LYS A 122 -17.39 -0.96 -2.61
N LEU A 123 -16.83 -0.68 -3.78
CA LEU A 123 -16.13 0.57 -4.03
C LEU A 123 -17.15 1.69 -3.78
N ARG A 124 -17.24 2.16 -2.54
CA ARG A 124 -18.03 3.34 -2.21
C ARG A 124 -17.10 4.51 -2.48
N GLU A 125 -17.49 5.32 -3.44
CA GLU A 125 -16.98 6.68 -3.52
C GLU A 125 -17.19 7.32 -2.16
N GLN A 126 -16.10 7.71 -1.55
CA GLN A 126 -16.10 8.35 -0.24
C GLN A 126 -15.56 9.75 -0.40
N PHE A 127 -16.14 10.69 0.31
CA PHE A 127 -15.71 12.08 0.24
C PHE A 127 -15.26 12.55 1.62
N PHE A 128 -14.09 13.16 1.62
CA PHE A 128 -13.55 13.89 2.76
C PHE A 128 -13.73 15.38 2.50
N THR A 129 -14.13 16.14 3.51
CA THR A 129 -14.27 17.60 3.39
C THR A 129 -13.14 18.25 4.15
N VAL A 130 -12.34 19.07 3.48
CA VAL A 130 -11.22 19.79 4.08
C VAL A 130 -11.74 20.83 5.05
N LEU A 131 -11.26 20.81 6.27
CA LEU A 131 -11.52 21.80 7.30
C LEU A 131 -10.39 22.83 7.37
N GLU A 132 -9.16 22.34 7.36
CA GLU A 132 -7.94 23.12 7.47
C GLU A 132 -6.75 22.40 6.86
N GLY A 133 -5.75 23.15 6.37
CA GLY A 133 -4.47 22.65 5.91
C GLY A 133 -3.32 23.44 6.53
N TYR A 134 -2.30 22.74 7.06
CA TYR A 134 -1.14 23.37 7.70
C TYR A 134 0.09 22.45 7.69
N TYR A 135 1.27 22.97 7.94
CA TYR A 135 2.49 22.18 8.07
C TYR A 135 2.64 21.56 9.45
N ALA A 136 2.71 20.23 9.54
CA ALA A 136 2.94 19.47 10.76
C ALA A 136 4.46 19.30 11.04
N SER A 137 5.30 19.38 10.03
CA SER A 137 6.76 19.52 10.08
C SER A 137 7.20 20.34 8.88
N PRO A 138 8.49 20.68 8.71
CA PRO A 138 8.93 21.55 7.61
C PRO A 138 8.42 21.13 6.23
N ASN A 139 8.34 19.83 5.95
CA ASN A 139 7.91 19.31 4.66
C ASN A 139 6.71 18.36 4.74
N MET A 140 6.05 18.23 5.88
CA MET A 140 4.84 17.42 6.01
C MET A 140 3.61 18.33 6.13
N TYR A 141 2.78 18.34 5.10
CA TYR A 141 1.54 19.12 5.06
C TYR A 141 0.35 18.28 5.53
N ARG A 142 -0.34 18.75 6.55
CA ARG A 142 -1.49 18.07 7.15
C ARG A 142 -2.79 18.67 6.68
N LEU A 143 -3.68 17.81 6.20
CA LEU A 143 -5.07 18.13 5.94
C LEU A 143 -5.90 17.62 7.10
N LEU A 144 -6.56 18.54 7.84
CA LEU A 144 -7.63 18.21 8.75
C LEU A 144 -8.92 18.13 7.95
N VAL A 145 -9.60 16.99 8.01
CA VAL A 145 -10.80 16.73 7.21
C VAL A 145 -11.96 16.20 8.06
N THR A 146 -13.19 16.46 7.63
CA THR A 146 -14.34 15.62 8.00
C THR A 146 -14.28 14.38 7.12
N ALA A 147 -14.29 13.22 7.74
CA ALA A 147 -14.18 11.93 7.08
C ALA A 147 -15.54 11.20 7.02
N PRO A 148 -15.70 10.21 6.12
CA PRO A 148 -16.87 9.35 6.10
C PRO A 148 -17.13 8.65 7.45
N ASP A 149 -18.40 8.41 7.80
CA ASP A 149 -18.79 7.82 9.09
C ASP A 149 -18.19 6.42 9.34
N ASN A 150 -17.85 5.70 8.27
CA ASN A 150 -17.24 4.38 8.35
C ASN A 150 -15.69 4.41 8.38
N THR A 151 -15.08 5.59 8.46
CA THR A 151 -13.63 5.73 8.58
C THR A 151 -13.15 5.03 9.86
N PRO A 152 -12.16 4.11 9.78
CA PRO A 152 -11.71 3.37 10.94
C PRO A 152 -11.02 4.29 11.95
N LEU A 153 -11.46 4.20 13.19
CA LEU A 153 -10.84 4.90 14.30
C LEU A 153 -9.73 4.02 14.89
N ASN A 154 -8.60 4.58 15.21
CA ASN A 154 -7.49 3.89 15.88
C ASN A 154 -6.94 2.65 15.13
N GLN A 155 -7.10 2.61 13.81
CA GLN A 155 -6.52 1.56 12.97
C GLN A 155 -5.24 2.08 12.30
N SER A 156 -4.10 1.49 12.67
CA SER A 156 -2.82 1.80 12.02
C SER A 156 -2.73 1.11 10.65
N GLY A 157 -1.88 1.66 9.76
CA GLY A 157 -1.66 1.10 8.43
C GLY A 157 -2.92 1.15 7.55
N TYR A 158 -3.63 2.25 7.56
CA TYR A 158 -4.79 2.46 6.70
C TYR A 158 -4.52 3.58 5.71
N ALA A 159 -4.80 3.35 4.44
CA ALA A 159 -4.59 4.34 3.40
C ALA A 159 -5.82 4.45 2.48
N TYR A 160 -5.94 5.59 1.83
CA TYR A 160 -6.96 5.86 0.83
C TYR A 160 -6.33 6.22 -0.50
N LEU A 161 -6.84 5.63 -1.59
CA LEU A 161 -6.52 6.05 -2.95
C LEU A 161 -7.38 7.26 -3.29
N LEU A 162 -6.74 8.44 -3.35
CA LEU A 162 -7.41 9.71 -3.58
C LEU A 162 -7.31 10.12 -5.05
N ASP A 163 -8.40 10.66 -5.57
CA ASP A 163 -8.46 11.29 -6.90
C ASP A 163 -8.00 12.75 -6.78
N LEU A 164 -6.85 13.07 -7.35
CA LEU A 164 -6.26 14.40 -7.27
C LEU A 164 -6.90 15.39 -8.25
N ASN A 165 -7.70 14.91 -9.20
CA ASN A 165 -8.40 15.77 -10.17
C ASN A 165 -9.79 16.20 -9.69
N ALA A 166 -10.42 15.41 -8.78
CA ALA A 166 -11.75 15.68 -8.28
C ALA A 166 -11.72 16.55 -7.01
N SER A 167 -11.44 17.83 -7.18
CA SER A 167 -11.57 18.82 -6.10
C SER A 167 -12.76 19.73 -6.41
N PHE A 168 -13.91 19.48 -5.77
CA PHE A 168 -15.10 20.34 -5.93
C PHE A 168 -15.24 21.26 -4.72
N VAL A 169 -15.28 22.56 -4.95
CA VAL A 169 -15.76 23.51 -3.94
C VAL A 169 -17.28 23.58 -4.08
N THR A 170 -18.02 23.07 -3.12
CA THR A 170 -19.49 23.20 -3.10
C THR A 170 -19.86 24.64 -2.74
N SER A 171 -19.94 25.52 -3.73
CA SER A 171 -20.64 26.78 -3.62
C SER A 171 -22.10 26.59 -4.04
N LYS A 172 -23.00 26.53 -3.06
CA LYS A 172 -24.49 26.50 -3.08
C LYS A 172 -25.19 25.15 -3.20
N PRO A 173 -26.30 24.98 -2.44
CA PRO A 173 -27.21 23.86 -2.63
C PRO A 173 -27.91 23.99 -3.98
N VAL A 174 -27.75 23.01 -4.84
CA VAL A 174 -28.51 22.93 -6.10
C VAL A 174 -29.93 22.52 -5.75
N SER A 175 -30.86 23.45 -5.89
CA SER A 175 -32.29 23.14 -5.93
C SER A 175 -32.58 22.31 -7.17
N ALA A 176 -33.27 21.20 -6.97
CA ALA A 176 -33.72 20.33 -8.04
C ALA A 176 -34.54 21.11 -9.07
N ALA A 177 -34.03 21.21 -10.28
CA ALA A 177 -34.80 21.52 -11.47
C ALA A 177 -34.34 20.59 -12.58
N GLN A 178 -35.25 19.72 -12.97
CA GLN A 178 -35.16 18.89 -14.16
C GLN A 178 -34.99 19.76 -15.41
N SER A 179 -34.07 19.41 -16.28
CA SER A 179 -34.21 19.66 -17.71
C SER A 179 -33.45 18.59 -18.49
N ASP A 180 -34.24 17.77 -19.21
CA ASP A 180 -33.75 16.96 -20.32
C ASP A 180 -33.10 17.87 -21.37
N THR A 181 -31.88 17.54 -21.80
CA THR A 181 -31.45 17.74 -23.20
C THR A 181 -30.07 17.13 -23.44
N ASP A 182 -30.09 16.20 -24.36
CA ASP A 182 -29.11 15.96 -25.44
C ASP A 182 -27.70 15.43 -25.10
N ASP A 183 -27.56 14.15 -25.44
CA ASP A 183 -26.32 13.41 -25.63
C ASP A 183 -25.48 14.03 -26.76
N SER A 184 -24.35 14.64 -26.40
CA SER A 184 -23.13 14.69 -27.22
C SER A 184 -21.98 15.27 -26.40
N HIS A 185 -21.48 14.54 -25.41
CA HIS A 185 -20.14 14.82 -24.88
C HIS A 185 -19.17 13.76 -25.39
N SER A 186 -18.32 14.24 -26.32
CA SER A 186 -17.06 13.61 -26.67
C SER A 186 -16.38 13.04 -25.42
N ALA A 187 -16.00 11.79 -25.50
CA ALA A 187 -15.13 11.14 -24.54
C ALA A 187 -13.73 11.80 -24.59
N ASP A 188 -13.58 12.93 -23.92
CA ASP A 188 -12.28 13.39 -23.46
C ASP A 188 -11.96 12.57 -22.22
N GLU A 189 -11.10 11.57 -22.41
CA GLU A 189 -10.50 10.77 -21.37
C GLU A 189 -9.82 11.67 -20.33
N PHE A 190 -10.48 11.91 -19.22
CA PHE A 190 -9.83 12.42 -18.02
C PHE A 190 -8.92 11.31 -17.47
N GLN A 191 -7.65 11.31 -17.82
CA GLN A 191 -6.64 10.53 -17.10
C GLN A 191 -6.61 11.02 -15.65
N GLY A 192 -7.28 10.28 -14.76
CA GLY A 192 -7.32 10.59 -13.33
C GLY A 192 -5.93 10.43 -12.72
N VAL A 193 -5.48 11.42 -11.96
CA VAL A 193 -4.24 11.30 -11.18
C VAL A 193 -4.61 10.76 -9.81
N TYR A 194 -4.28 9.51 -9.54
CA TYR A 194 -4.57 8.84 -8.28
C TYR A 194 -3.31 8.66 -7.46
N ARG A 195 -3.41 8.85 -6.13
CA ARG A 195 -2.31 8.60 -5.18
C ARG A 195 -2.85 8.04 -3.88
N TYR A 196 -2.09 7.09 -3.30
CA TYR A 196 -2.36 6.61 -1.94
C TYR A 196 -1.81 7.59 -0.92
N TYR A 197 -2.63 7.88 0.10
CA TYR A 197 -2.21 8.62 1.29
C TYR A 197 -2.66 7.89 2.53
N SER A 198 -1.74 7.81 3.50
CA SER A 198 -2.03 7.18 4.79
C SER A 198 -3.06 7.99 5.58
N LEU A 199 -4.02 7.29 6.17
CA LEU A 199 -4.87 7.83 7.23
C LEU A 199 -4.00 8.01 8.47
N ARG A 200 -3.55 9.25 8.71
CA ARG A 200 -2.65 9.53 9.83
C ARG A 200 -3.31 9.28 11.17
N LYS A 201 -4.57 9.70 11.31
CA LYS A 201 -5.38 9.55 12.51
C LYS A 201 -6.84 9.84 12.20
N ALA A 202 -7.75 9.13 12.84
CA ALA A 202 -9.17 9.46 12.82
C ALA A 202 -9.75 9.42 14.23
N TRP A 203 -10.69 10.30 14.51
CA TRP A 203 -11.35 10.38 15.81
C TRP A 203 -12.76 10.97 15.66
N GLN A 204 -13.57 10.76 16.68
CA GLN A 204 -14.88 11.37 16.82
C GLN A 204 -14.91 12.20 18.09
N ASP A 205 -15.31 13.45 17.99
CA ASP A 205 -15.48 14.30 19.17
C ASP A 205 -16.70 13.83 19.96
N ALA A 206 -16.66 13.94 21.28
CA ALA A 206 -17.74 13.47 22.18
C ALA A 206 -19.10 14.12 21.88
N ASP A 207 -19.09 15.35 21.39
CA ASP A 207 -20.28 16.15 21.12
C ASP A 207 -20.67 16.19 19.63
N SER A 208 -20.00 15.40 18.78
CA SER A 208 -20.21 15.40 17.33
C SER A 208 -20.42 13.99 16.79
N SER A 209 -21.39 13.82 15.90
CA SER A 209 -21.57 12.59 15.14
C SER A 209 -20.59 12.45 13.97
N SER A 210 -19.87 13.52 13.63
CA SER A 210 -18.95 13.52 12.50
C SER A 210 -17.57 12.98 12.88
N VAL A 211 -17.00 12.16 12.01
CA VAL A 211 -15.62 11.69 12.13
C VAL A 211 -14.68 12.75 11.56
N LYS A 212 -13.64 13.08 12.32
CA LYS A 212 -12.52 13.90 11.85
C LYS A 212 -11.30 13.04 11.58
N ALA A 213 -10.48 13.45 10.62
CA ALA A 213 -9.24 12.74 10.31
C ALA A 213 -8.11 13.69 9.92
N TRP A 214 -6.89 13.18 10.04
CA TRP A 214 -5.70 13.76 9.45
C TRP A 214 -5.23 12.91 8.26
N ILE A 215 -4.95 13.58 7.16
CA ILE A 215 -4.25 13.05 6.01
C ILE A 215 -2.99 13.89 5.85
N ASP A 216 -1.82 13.26 5.95
CA ASP A 216 -0.54 13.96 5.87
C ASP A 216 0.13 13.67 4.52
N VAL A 217 0.61 14.73 3.89
CA VAL A 217 1.20 14.70 2.55
C VAL A 217 2.62 15.24 2.63
N TYR A 218 3.60 14.42 2.27
CA TYR A 218 4.98 14.88 2.15
C TYR A 218 5.15 15.79 0.94
N ILE A 219 5.66 16.99 1.18
CA ILE A 219 5.88 18.03 0.17
C ILE A 219 7.35 18.03 -0.23
N HIS A 220 7.65 17.62 -1.43
CA HIS A 220 8.99 17.67 -1.97
C HIS A 220 8.97 18.22 -3.40
N GLY A 221 9.75 19.26 -3.65
CA GLY A 221 9.83 19.87 -4.97
C GLY A 221 8.47 20.30 -5.53
N ASP A 222 8.37 20.27 -6.86
CA ASP A 222 7.16 20.60 -7.62
C ASP A 222 6.46 19.31 -8.09
N THR A 223 5.72 18.70 -7.18
CA THR A 223 5.02 17.44 -7.44
C THR A 223 3.51 17.63 -7.50
N SER A 224 2.83 16.82 -8.31
CA SER A 224 1.37 16.86 -8.45
C SER A 224 0.65 16.69 -7.11
N GLY A 225 1.08 15.74 -6.27
CA GLY A 225 0.50 15.50 -4.95
C GLY A 225 0.71 16.65 -3.97
N GLY A 226 1.93 17.22 -3.94
CA GLY A 226 2.25 18.36 -3.08
C GLY A 226 1.50 19.62 -3.48
N ASN A 227 1.40 19.90 -4.79
CA ASN A 227 0.66 21.04 -5.31
C ASN A 227 -0.84 20.90 -5.05
N TRP A 228 -1.38 19.69 -5.30
CA TRP A 228 -2.76 19.37 -5.00
C TRP A 228 -3.08 19.63 -3.52
N ALA A 229 -2.31 19.05 -2.59
CA ALA A 229 -2.59 19.21 -1.17
C ALA A 229 -2.58 20.67 -0.72
N ARG A 230 -1.62 21.48 -1.19
CA ARG A 230 -1.54 22.92 -0.90
C ARG A 230 -2.64 23.76 -1.54
N SER A 231 -3.22 23.29 -2.65
CA SER A 231 -4.30 23.99 -3.34
C SER A 231 -5.67 23.82 -2.68
N LEU A 232 -5.81 22.83 -1.79
CA LEU A 232 -7.08 22.53 -1.13
C LEU A 232 -7.42 23.56 -0.06
N GLY A 233 -8.49 24.33 -0.28
CA GLY A 233 -9.04 25.24 0.71
C GLY A 233 -10.11 24.60 1.58
N THR A 234 -10.50 25.28 2.65
CA THR A 234 -11.63 24.87 3.51
C THR A 234 -12.90 24.66 2.70
N GLY A 235 -13.58 23.54 2.90
CA GLY A 235 -14.78 23.12 2.17
C GLY A 235 -14.49 22.34 0.89
N ALA A 236 -13.23 22.22 0.45
CA ALA A 236 -12.86 21.38 -0.68
C ALA A 236 -13.20 19.91 -0.37
N GLN A 237 -13.72 19.20 -1.36
CA GLN A 237 -14.01 17.78 -1.24
C GLN A 237 -12.94 16.94 -1.91
N ILE A 238 -12.46 15.95 -1.22
CA ILE A 238 -11.49 14.97 -1.68
C ILE A 238 -12.22 13.66 -1.91
N LYS A 239 -12.18 13.15 -3.14
CA LYS A 239 -12.77 11.86 -3.49
C LYS A 239 -11.77 10.74 -3.22
N SER A 240 -12.18 9.74 -2.45
CA SER A 240 -11.49 8.45 -2.36
C SER A 240 -12.21 7.43 -3.22
N VAL A 241 -11.46 6.68 -3.99
CA VAL A 241 -11.97 5.61 -4.85
C VAL A 241 -11.70 4.22 -4.29
N ARG A 242 -10.76 4.11 -3.33
CA ARG A 242 -10.39 2.82 -2.73
C ARG A 242 -9.80 3.02 -1.33
N GLU A 243 -10.01 2.03 -0.47
CA GLU A 243 -9.39 1.87 0.83
C GLU A 243 -8.33 0.77 0.77
N TYR A 244 -7.26 0.95 1.54
CA TYR A 244 -6.20 -0.04 1.66
C TYR A 244 -5.83 -0.24 3.13
N PRO A 245 -6.36 -1.28 3.79
CA PRO A 245 -5.89 -1.70 5.10
C PRO A 245 -4.63 -2.57 4.97
N GLU A 246 -3.55 -2.18 5.61
CA GLU A 246 -2.32 -2.97 5.68
C GLU A 246 -2.45 -4.14 6.65
N LYS A 247 -1.75 -5.24 6.35
CA LYS A 247 -1.65 -6.39 7.25
C LYS A 247 -0.53 -6.14 8.27
N LEU A 248 -0.89 -5.80 9.51
CA LEU A 248 0.04 -5.46 10.58
C LEU A 248 0.06 -6.47 11.74
N ASP A 249 -0.68 -7.58 11.62
CA ASP A 249 -0.86 -8.57 12.69
C ASP A 249 0.48 -9.17 13.18
N HIS A 250 1.48 -9.25 12.28
CA HIS A 250 2.82 -9.73 12.62
C HIS A 250 3.58 -8.83 13.59
N LEU A 251 3.16 -7.58 13.81
CA LEU A 251 3.80 -6.62 14.73
C LEU A 251 3.31 -6.72 16.18
N THR A 252 2.38 -7.63 16.47
CA THR A 252 1.76 -7.74 17.79
C THR A 252 2.63 -8.42 18.83
N ASP A 253 3.70 -9.10 18.41
CA ASP A 253 4.65 -9.79 19.27
C ASP A 253 6.10 -9.72 18.74
N GLY A 254 7.06 -10.15 19.55
CA GLY A 254 8.46 -10.16 19.19
C GLY A 254 9.09 -8.77 19.07
N GLN A 255 10.38 -8.73 18.84
CA GLN A 255 11.11 -7.48 18.65
C GLN A 255 10.92 -6.96 17.24
N CYS A 256 10.22 -5.85 17.10
CA CYS A 256 9.92 -5.24 15.82
C CYS A 256 10.96 -4.22 15.37
N LEU A 257 11.23 -4.19 14.07
CA LEU A 257 11.96 -3.13 13.38
C LEU A 257 10.98 -2.42 12.43
N LEU A 258 10.85 -1.11 12.58
CA LEU A 258 10.08 -0.24 11.68
C LEU A 258 11.03 0.61 10.84
N ILE A 259 10.87 0.63 9.51
CA ILE A 259 11.72 1.41 8.59
C ILE A 259 10.81 2.31 7.76
N CYS A 260 11.06 3.62 7.79
CA CYS A 260 10.22 4.59 7.09
C CYS A 260 11.03 5.74 6.50
N ASP A 261 10.57 6.24 5.36
CA ASP A 261 10.93 7.55 4.82
C ASP A 261 9.82 8.58 5.13
N GLU A 262 9.95 9.80 4.61
CA GLU A 262 8.98 10.87 4.87
C GLU A 262 7.56 10.50 4.43
N THR A 263 7.39 9.69 3.37
CA THR A 263 6.07 9.30 2.87
C THR A 263 5.36 8.34 3.80
N SER A 264 6.10 7.58 4.57
CA SER A 264 5.60 6.56 5.52
C SER A 264 5.71 6.98 7.00
N LEU A 265 6.30 8.15 7.31
CA LEU A 265 6.24 8.74 8.66
C LEU A 265 4.83 8.80 9.25
N PRO A 266 3.76 9.14 8.46
CA PRO A 266 2.39 9.16 9.00
C PRO A 266 1.92 7.79 9.51
N THR A 267 2.26 6.71 8.82
CA THR A 267 1.92 5.35 9.24
C THR A 267 2.68 4.96 10.51
N VAL A 268 4.00 5.22 10.57
CA VAL A 268 4.82 4.93 11.76
C VAL A 268 4.35 5.75 12.95
N ALA A 269 4.02 7.02 12.76
CA ALA A 269 3.47 7.87 13.84
C ALA A 269 2.17 7.29 14.40
N ASN A 270 1.26 6.82 13.54
CA ASN A 270 0.03 6.16 13.98
C ASN A 270 0.33 4.83 14.72
N LEU A 271 1.27 4.01 14.21
CA LEU A 271 1.72 2.78 14.88
C LEU A 271 2.24 3.07 16.29
N LEU A 272 3.10 4.08 16.45
CA LEU A 272 3.68 4.44 17.76
C LEU A 272 2.65 5.01 18.73
N GLU A 273 1.66 5.74 18.24
CA GLU A 273 0.55 6.24 19.07
C GLU A 273 -0.37 5.12 19.56
N ASN A 274 -0.51 4.03 18.79
CA ASN A 274 -1.38 2.89 19.07
C ASN A 274 -0.60 1.60 19.38
N TRP A 275 0.69 1.69 19.72
CA TRP A 275 1.55 0.53 19.93
C TRP A 275 1.06 -0.33 21.08
N GLN A 276 0.85 -1.64 20.82
CA GLN A 276 0.34 -2.61 21.79
C GLN A 276 1.31 -3.77 22.08
N ASN A 277 2.34 -3.96 21.24
CA ASN A 277 3.33 -5.01 21.47
C ASN A 277 4.09 -4.73 22.78
N PRO A 278 4.28 -5.73 23.66
CA PRO A 278 5.02 -5.56 24.92
C PRO A 278 6.45 -5.02 24.78
N LEU A 279 7.09 -5.28 23.63
CA LEU A 279 8.44 -4.78 23.35
C LEU A 279 8.37 -3.47 22.55
N PRO A 280 9.13 -2.44 22.95
CA PRO A 280 9.25 -1.21 22.16
C PRO A 280 9.95 -1.49 20.83
N PRO A 281 9.45 -0.94 19.71
CA PRO A 281 10.06 -1.17 18.41
C PRO A 281 11.41 -0.46 18.29
N LEU A 282 12.29 -1.00 17.45
CA LEU A 282 13.39 -0.26 16.87
C LEU A 282 12.88 0.47 15.64
N VAL A 283 13.11 1.78 15.53
CA VAL A 283 12.63 2.60 14.43
C VAL A 283 13.81 3.19 13.68
N ILE A 284 13.87 3.02 12.37
CA ILE A 284 14.80 3.73 11.47
C ILE A 284 13.96 4.68 10.63
N ALA A 285 14.05 5.97 10.95
CA ALA A 285 13.39 7.04 10.21
C ALA A 285 14.42 7.72 9.29
N ILE A 286 14.07 7.81 8.01
CA ILE A 286 14.90 8.40 6.97
C ILE A 286 14.28 9.72 6.53
N THR A 287 15.07 10.78 6.46
CA THR A 287 14.61 12.07 5.94
C THR A 287 15.68 12.73 5.08
N ASN A 288 15.24 13.49 4.09
CA ASN A 288 16.14 14.34 3.27
C ASN A 288 16.44 15.66 4.00
N ASP A 289 15.46 16.25 4.67
CA ASP A 289 15.67 17.39 5.58
C ASP A 289 15.80 16.86 7.02
N PRO A 290 16.94 17.11 7.72
CA PRO A 290 17.11 16.66 9.09
C PRO A 290 16.06 17.21 10.07
N LYS A 291 15.36 18.28 9.74
CA LYS A 291 14.32 18.86 10.58
C LYS A 291 13.02 18.07 10.54
N ASP A 292 12.76 17.27 9.51
CA ASP A 292 11.52 16.52 9.37
C ASP A 292 11.38 15.42 10.43
N ILE A 293 12.45 15.00 11.10
CA ILE A 293 12.36 14.10 12.25
C ILE A 293 11.49 14.66 13.39
N SER A 294 11.32 16.00 13.46
CA SER A 294 10.42 16.64 14.43
C SER A 294 9.00 16.10 14.35
N TYR A 295 8.60 15.63 13.17
CA TYR A 295 7.29 14.99 12.98
C TYR A 295 7.05 13.81 13.93
N LEU A 296 8.05 12.97 14.17
CA LEU A 296 7.96 11.86 15.14
C LEU A 296 8.18 12.30 16.60
N HIS A 297 8.83 13.44 16.84
CA HIS A 297 9.02 13.95 18.19
C HIS A 297 7.73 14.58 18.77
N ASP A 298 6.84 15.08 17.90
CA ASP A 298 5.64 15.81 18.28
C ASP A 298 4.39 14.91 18.39
N ILE A 299 4.53 13.59 18.28
CA ILE A 299 3.44 12.64 18.44
C ILE A 299 3.17 12.28 19.89
N THR A 300 1.93 11.87 20.18
CA THR A 300 1.56 11.34 21.50
C THR A 300 1.76 9.84 21.50
N LEU A 301 2.89 9.37 22.02
CA LEU A 301 3.19 7.94 22.11
C LEU A 301 2.11 7.19 22.91
N SER A 302 1.93 5.90 22.59
CA SER A 302 1.11 5.00 23.38
C SER A 302 1.55 5.00 24.85
N GLU A 303 0.64 4.68 25.77
CA GLU A 303 0.96 4.64 27.20
C GLU A 303 2.18 3.76 27.48
N GLN A 304 2.26 2.62 26.83
CA GLN A 304 3.36 1.69 26.96
C GLN A 304 4.72 2.27 26.54
N LEU A 305 4.80 2.92 25.37
CA LEU A 305 6.05 3.50 24.87
C LEU A 305 6.46 4.75 25.67
N ARG A 306 5.50 5.49 26.19
CA ARG A 306 5.74 6.70 26.98
C ARG A 306 6.44 6.41 28.32
N HIS A 307 6.18 5.22 28.88
CA HIS A 307 6.81 4.75 30.12
C HIS A 307 8.11 3.95 29.90
N ASP A 308 8.47 3.68 28.66
CA ASP A 308 9.72 3.00 28.32
C ASP A 308 10.87 4.02 28.16
N GLU A 309 11.74 4.10 29.17
CA GLU A 309 12.89 5.01 29.14
C GLU A 309 13.88 4.70 28.01
N GLY A 310 13.91 3.46 27.55
CA GLY A 310 14.78 2.98 26.46
C GLY A 310 14.30 3.35 25.07
N PHE A 311 13.01 3.61 24.87
CA PHE A 311 12.43 3.83 23.55
C PHE A 311 13.07 5.00 22.78
N LYS A 312 13.47 6.07 23.48
CA LYS A 312 14.15 7.21 22.84
C LYS A 312 15.45 6.80 22.16
N ASN A 313 16.13 5.78 22.66
CA ASN A 313 17.36 5.22 22.08
C ASN A 313 17.05 4.24 20.93
N ASN A 314 15.79 3.88 20.73
CA ASN A 314 15.34 3.02 19.66
C ASN A 314 14.87 3.81 18.43
N LEU A 315 14.76 5.12 18.50
CA LEU A 315 14.50 5.96 17.33
C LEU A 315 15.83 6.39 16.70
N LEU A 316 16.21 5.72 15.62
CA LEU A 316 17.40 5.99 14.83
C LEU A 316 17.01 6.89 13.65
N HIS A 317 17.72 7.97 13.45
CA HIS A 317 17.48 8.91 12.37
C HIS A 317 18.62 8.88 11.36
N ILE A 318 18.27 8.68 10.09
CA ILE A 318 19.17 8.78 8.94
C ILE A 318 18.80 10.02 8.15
N VAL A 319 19.76 10.94 7.99
CA VAL A 319 19.64 11.99 6.97
C VAL A 319 20.20 11.42 5.68
N ASN A 320 19.36 11.24 4.68
CA ASN A 320 19.72 10.58 3.43
C ASN A 320 20.89 11.30 2.75
N ALA A 321 21.98 10.57 2.56
CA ALA A 321 23.20 11.09 1.96
C ALA A 321 23.31 10.63 0.50
N PRO A 322 23.38 11.54 -0.48
CA PRO A 322 23.37 11.18 -1.91
C PRO A 322 24.62 10.40 -2.37
N THR A 323 25.66 10.33 -1.54
CA THR A 323 26.93 9.65 -1.87
C THR A 323 26.94 8.15 -1.58
N THR A 324 25.92 7.65 -0.86
CA THR A 324 25.82 6.24 -0.45
C THR A 324 24.40 5.77 -0.70
N SER A 325 24.21 4.53 -1.13
CA SER A 325 22.87 3.99 -1.34
C SER A 325 22.07 3.99 -0.02
N LEU A 326 20.79 4.28 -0.09
CA LEU A 326 19.94 4.28 1.10
C LEU A 326 19.93 2.91 1.79
N THR A 327 19.90 1.83 1.02
CA THR A 327 20.02 0.46 1.54
C THR A 327 21.28 0.28 2.40
N GLU A 328 22.44 0.76 1.93
CA GLU A 328 23.69 0.66 2.68
C GLU A 328 23.66 1.49 3.97
N GLN A 329 23.08 2.68 3.93
CA GLN A 329 22.90 3.54 5.11
C GLN A 329 22.01 2.83 6.15
N ILE A 330 20.90 2.23 5.74
CA ILE A 330 19.97 1.50 6.62
C ILE A 330 20.69 0.28 7.25
N VAL A 331 21.33 -0.56 6.43
CA VAL A 331 22.00 -1.77 6.89
C VAL A 331 23.15 -1.44 7.85
N THR A 332 23.95 -0.41 7.54
CA THR A 332 25.04 0.03 8.40
C THR A 332 24.52 0.55 9.75
N THR A 333 23.46 1.37 9.74
CA THR A 333 22.84 1.91 10.94
C THR A 333 22.28 0.78 11.81
N LEU A 334 21.56 -0.16 11.20
CA LEU A 334 21.04 -1.33 11.89
C LEU A 334 22.15 -2.18 12.52
N ASN A 335 23.18 -2.54 11.75
CA ASN A 335 24.28 -3.35 12.24
C ASN A 335 25.03 -2.66 13.40
N THR A 336 25.25 -1.35 13.31
CA THR A 336 25.86 -0.56 14.39
C THR A 336 25.03 -0.64 15.66
N ARG A 337 23.71 -0.48 15.54
CA ARG A 337 22.78 -0.56 16.67
C ARG A 337 22.76 -1.96 17.30
N LEU A 338 22.69 -3.02 16.47
CA LEU A 338 22.68 -4.41 16.95
C LEU A 338 24.00 -4.83 17.58
N THR A 339 25.13 -4.27 17.13
CA THR A 339 26.46 -4.51 17.72
C THR A 339 26.59 -3.83 19.09
N THR A 340 26.07 -2.58 19.19
CA THR A 340 26.16 -1.79 20.43
C THR A 340 25.22 -2.29 21.51
N THR A 341 24.03 -2.70 21.13
CA THR A 341 23.02 -3.27 22.04
C THR A 341 22.42 -4.49 21.34
N PRO A 342 22.95 -5.68 21.62
CA PRO A 342 22.50 -6.90 20.97
C PRO A 342 21.02 -7.17 21.29
N ILE A 343 20.19 -7.10 20.25
CA ILE A 343 18.78 -7.49 20.27
C ILE A 343 18.54 -8.34 19.04
N LYS A 344 17.69 -9.35 19.15
CA LYS A 344 17.26 -10.13 18.00
C LYS A 344 16.01 -9.47 17.42
N ILE A 345 16.05 -9.12 16.16
CA ILE A 345 14.84 -8.65 15.45
C ILE A 345 14.04 -9.88 15.00
N ASP A 346 12.77 -9.93 15.36
CA ASP A 346 11.85 -11.02 15.03
C ASP A 346 10.88 -10.62 13.92
N LYS A 347 10.53 -9.34 13.81
CA LYS A 347 9.53 -8.82 12.86
C LYS A 347 10.02 -7.53 12.21
N VAL A 348 9.67 -7.35 10.93
CA VAL A 348 10.00 -6.11 10.21
C VAL A 348 8.76 -5.57 9.50
N TRP A 349 8.52 -4.28 9.66
CA TRP A 349 7.67 -3.50 8.78
C TRP A 349 8.47 -2.35 8.17
N GLY A 350 8.25 -2.07 6.90
CA GLY A 350 8.87 -0.93 6.26
C GLY A 350 8.09 -0.45 5.06
N ALA A 351 8.25 0.85 4.72
CA ALA A 351 7.67 1.44 3.53
C ALA A 351 8.57 2.55 2.99
N LEU A 352 8.99 2.41 1.73
CA LEU A 352 10.00 3.23 1.08
C LEU A 352 9.73 3.35 -0.43
N GLU A 353 10.69 3.94 -1.15
CA GLU A 353 10.76 3.93 -2.61
C GLU A 353 11.01 2.52 -3.16
N ALA A 354 10.46 2.23 -4.35
CA ALA A 354 10.49 0.90 -4.94
C ALA A 354 11.90 0.33 -5.18
N ALA A 355 12.83 1.13 -5.70
CA ALA A 355 14.18 0.67 -6.00
C ALA A 355 14.97 0.37 -4.70
N ASP A 356 14.75 1.17 -3.65
CA ASP A 356 15.34 0.95 -2.34
C ASP A 356 14.82 -0.35 -1.72
N ILE A 357 13.52 -0.62 -1.81
CA ILE A 357 12.92 -1.86 -1.31
C ILE A 357 13.48 -3.09 -2.04
N LYS A 358 13.61 -3.02 -3.36
CA LYS A 358 14.14 -4.13 -4.16
C LYS A 358 15.54 -4.55 -3.70
N SER A 359 16.36 -3.58 -3.28
CA SER A 359 17.72 -3.85 -2.79
C SER A 359 17.77 -4.19 -1.28
N LEU A 360 16.90 -3.59 -0.47
CA LEU A 360 16.89 -3.73 0.98
C LEU A 360 16.30 -5.07 1.45
N ARG A 361 15.16 -5.48 0.87
CA ARG A 361 14.40 -6.67 1.29
C ARG A 361 15.25 -7.95 1.34
N PRO A 362 16.03 -8.33 0.31
CA PRO A 362 16.85 -9.54 0.37
C PRO A 362 17.98 -9.43 1.40
N GLN A 363 18.54 -8.24 1.62
CA GLN A 363 19.61 -8.03 2.60
C GLN A 363 19.09 -8.18 4.03
N LEU A 364 17.94 -7.58 4.36
CA LEU A 364 17.31 -7.74 5.67
C LEU A 364 16.89 -9.19 5.93
N LYS A 365 16.28 -9.85 4.93
CA LYS A 365 15.88 -11.25 5.04
C LYS A 365 17.07 -12.15 5.39
N SER A 366 18.20 -11.96 4.73
CA SER A 366 19.43 -12.72 4.98
C SER A 366 20.09 -12.36 6.31
N ALA A 367 20.20 -11.06 6.62
CA ALA A 367 20.93 -10.58 7.81
C ALA A 367 20.17 -10.90 9.11
N LEU A 368 18.84 -10.92 9.08
CA LEU A 368 17.98 -11.14 10.25
C LEU A 368 17.37 -12.55 10.30
N GLU A 369 17.65 -13.40 9.30
CA GLU A 369 17.14 -14.78 9.18
C GLU A 369 15.61 -14.86 9.29
N LEU A 370 14.90 -13.89 8.70
CA LEU A 370 13.44 -13.76 8.80
C LEU A 370 12.71 -14.60 7.75
N SER A 371 11.57 -15.14 8.15
CA SER A 371 10.62 -15.74 7.23
C SER A 371 9.83 -14.66 6.48
N ARG A 372 9.15 -15.04 5.38
CA ARG A 372 8.33 -14.11 4.60
C ARG A 372 7.18 -13.49 5.42
N GLN A 373 6.57 -14.28 6.29
CA GLN A 373 5.43 -13.82 7.12
C GLN A 373 5.85 -12.88 8.27
N ASP A 374 7.15 -12.82 8.58
CA ASP A 374 7.69 -11.96 9.63
C ASP A 374 8.18 -10.62 9.10
N MET A 375 8.11 -10.41 7.77
CA MET A 375 8.63 -9.22 7.12
C MET A 375 7.65 -8.68 6.07
N THR A 376 7.10 -7.50 6.34
CA THR A 376 6.29 -6.73 5.41
C THR A 376 7.04 -5.45 5.06
N ILE A 377 7.49 -5.32 3.81
CA ILE A 377 8.12 -4.09 3.31
C ILE A 377 7.38 -3.68 2.05
N GLN A 378 6.76 -2.51 2.05
CA GLN A 378 5.82 -2.04 1.02
C GLN A 378 6.38 -0.89 0.21
N VAL A 379 6.03 -0.85 -1.07
CA VAL A 379 6.32 0.28 -1.96
C VAL A 379 5.27 1.36 -1.72
N TYR A 380 5.70 2.49 -1.15
CA TYR A 380 4.82 3.65 -0.99
C TYR A 380 4.90 4.61 -2.16
N TRP A 381 6.05 4.69 -2.82
CA TRP A 381 6.21 5.57 -3.96
C TRP A 381 7.30 5.09 -4.94
N ARG A 382 7.36 5.73 -6.09
CA ARG A 382 8.34 5.45 -7.15
C ARG A 382 8.83 6.77 -7.72
N VAL A 383 10.11 6.86 -8.02
CA VAL A 383 10.66 7.92 -8.85
C VAL A 383 10.09 7.75 -10.25
N GLN A 384 9.43 8.80 -10.77
CA GLN A 384 8.88 8.86 -12.13
C GLN A 384 9.97 9.25 -13.13
#